data_c716fa6dc4c13e8811f340600a404f06
#
_entry.id   c716fa6dc4c13e8811f340600a404f06
#
_cell.length_a   1.000
_cell.length_b   1.000
_cell.length_c   1.000
_cell.angle_alpha   90.00
_cell.angle_beta   90.00
_cell.angle_gamma   90.00
#
_symmetry.space_group_name_H-M   'P 1'
#
loop_
_entity.id
_entity.type
_entity.pdbx_description
1 polymer ?
#
loop_
_entity_poly.entity_id
_entity_poly.type
_entity_poly.pdbx_seq_one_letter_code
_entity_poly.pdbx_strand_id
1 'polypeptide(L)'
;MKKFIFALLLSLLIFEDSVADVEWNASITNEYVWRGMSQGDGTAVSGGIDISSDSGLWAGAWVTNVDFDDNTTYELDLYVGYTIGALSIGYVYYAFPNNTDEGYDSSEINISADIGAFTLGANILADADWDMDFGDEIYYSIDTALGLSDKLDLSFHIGFYDYDIDDDETDYGMSFDFISGFSFGVIDSTRDNSDPFVVISYSING
;
A
#
# COMPACT_ATOMS: atom_id res chain seq x y z
N MET A 1 -8.21 -3.50 -21.64
CA MET A 1 -8.51 -2.60 -20.52
C MET A 1 -7.29 -1.84 -20.04
N LYS A 2 -6.11 -2.44 -19.84
CA LYS A 2 -4.85 -1.79 -19.36
C LYS A 2 -4.51 -0.44 -20.08
N LYS A 3 -4.77 -0.31 -21.39
CA LYS A 3 -4.51 0.93 -22.15
C LYS A 3 -5.50 2.07 -21.85
N PHE A 4 -6.70 1.76 -21.38
CA PHE A 4 -7.70 2.76 -21.02
C PHE A 4 -7.44 3.38 -19.64
N ILE A 5 -6.93 2.58 -18.70
CA ILE A 5 -6.58 3.02 -17.33
C ILE A 5 -5.41 4.00 -17.39
N PHE A 6 -4.37 3.69 -18.17
CA PHE A 6 -3.24 4.59 -18.36
C PHE A 6 -3.63 5.92 -19.03
N ALA A 7 -4.58 5.89 -19.99
CA ALA A 7 -5.11 7.09 -20.62
C ALA A 7 -5.98 7.91 -19.66
N LEU A 8 -6.70 7.27 -18.74
CA LEU A 8 -7.51 7.93 -17.71
C LEU A 8 -6.61 8.62 -16.67
N LEU A 9 -5.57 7.92 -16.18
CA LEU A 9 -4.56 8.50 -15.27
C LEU A 9 -3.85 9.70 -15.92
N LEU A 10 -3.48 9.59 -17.19
CA LEU A 10 -2.82 10.68 -17.92
C LEU A 10 -3.76 11.87 -18.19
N SER A 11 -5.07 11.63 -18.35
CA SER A 11 -6.05 12.69 -18.56
C SER A 11 -6.41 13.46 -17.28
N LEU A 12 -6.21 12.86 -16.11
CA LEU A 12 -6.39 13.52 -14.81
C LEU A 12 -5.27 14.51 -14.49
N LEU A 13 -4.11 14.41 -15.15
CA LEU A 13 -3.00 15.34 -15.03
C LEU A 13 -3.20 16.68 -15.75
N ILE A 14 -4.32 16.87 -16.47
CA ILE A 14 -4.64 18.08 -17.24
C ILE A 14 -5.71 18.91 -16.50
N PHE A 15 -5.47 19.26 -15.23
CA PHE A 15 -6.29 20.26 -14.54
C PHE A 15 -5.51 21.58 -14.42
N GLU A 16 -5.94 22.59 -15.19
CA GLU A 16 -5.26 23.88 -15.37
C GLU A 16 -5.37 24.84 -14.16
N ASP A 17 -5.96 24.48 -13.03
CA ASP A 17 -6.32 25.50 -12.01
C ASP A 17 -5.97 25.21 -10.55
N SER A 18 -5.12 24.26 -10.22
CA SER A 18 -4.61 24.15 -8.86
C SER A 18 -3.11 23.78 -8.86
N VAL A 19 -2.33 24.48 -8.09
CA VAL A 19 -0.94 24.14 -7.85
C VAL A 19 -0.96 22.75 -7.21
N ALA A 20 -0.52 21.74 -7.96
CA ALA A 20 -0.35 20.42 -7.42
C ALA A 20 0.90 20.41 -6.56
N ASP A 21 0.78 19.96 -5.31
CA ASP A 21 1.94 19.60 -4.53
C ASP A 21 2.51 18.30 -5.10
N VAL A 22 3.82 18.27 -5.24
CA VAL A 22 4.53 17.08 -5.72
C VAL A 22 5.47 16.64 -4.60
N GLU A 23 5.25 15.47 -4.10
CA GLU A 23 6.06 14.84 -3.07
C GLU A 23 6.77 13.62 -3.65
N TRP A 24 7.92 13.30 -3.10
CA TRP A 24 8.62 12.06 -3.42
C TRP A 24 9.08 11.36 -2.15
N ASN A 25 9.20 10.04 -2.23
CA ASN A 25 9.72 9.23 -1.13
C ASN A 25 10.71 8.19 -1.65
N ALA A 26 11.60 7.76 -0.77
CA ALA A 26 12.44 6.59 -0.99
C ALA A 26 12.69 5.89 0.34
N SER A 27 12.70 4.56 0.33
CA SER A 27 12.89 3.75 1.53
C SER A 27 13.79 2.55 1.27
N ILE A 28 14.43 2.09 2.33
CA ILE A 28 15.10 0.80 2.38
C ILE A 28 14.61 0.05 3.62
N THR A 29 14.24 -1.21 3.47
CA THR A 29 13.82 -2.09 4.55
C THR A 29 14.53 -3.43 4.47
N ASN A 30 14.73 -4.09 5.62
CA ASN A 30 15.31 -5.45 5.64
C ASN A 30 14.34 -6.51 5.12
N GLU A 31 13.03 -6.21 5.15
CA GLU A 31 11.95 -7.10 4.72
C GLU A 31 10.77 -6.27 4.22
N TYR A 32 10.26 -6.56 3.04
CA TYR A 32 9.01 -5.98 2.56
C TYR A 32 7.85 -6.87 2.96
N VAL A 33 7.09 -6.45 3.95
CA VAL A 33 5.90 -7.16 4.44
C VAL A 33 4.65 -6.38 4.02
N TRP A 34 3.81 -7.00 3.23
CA TRP A 34 2.53 -6.47 2.79
C TRP A 34 1.38 -7.29 3.41
N ARG A 35 0.58 -6.67 4.27
CA ARG A 35 -0.58 -7.30 4.95
C ARG A 35 -0.20 -8.64 5.59
N GLY A 36 0.87 -8.66 6.37
CA GLY A 36 1.37 -9.86 7.06
C GLY A 36 2.08 -10.89 6.18
N MET A 37 2.32 -10.59 4.89
CA MET A 37 3.02 -11.46 3.94
C MET A 37 4.34 -10.87 3.52
N SER A 38 5.42 -11.66 3.58
CA SER A 38 6.68 -11.28 2.94
C SER A 38 6.52 -11.23 1.42
N GLN A 39 7.05 -10.18 0.80
CA GLN A 39 7.08 -9.97 -0.63
C GLN A 39 8.44 -10.30 -1.25
N GLY A 40 9.30 -11.03 -0.51
CA GLY A 40 10.58 -11.50 -1.01
C GLY A 40 11.60 -11.70 0.10
N ASP A 41 12.67 -12.44 -0.23
CA ASP A 41 13.75 -12.73 0.71
C ASP A 41 14.74 -11.56 0.79
N GLY A 42 14.69 -10.78 1.87
CA GLY A 42 15.71 -9.81 2.24
C GLY A 42 15.37 -8.36 1.94
N THR A 43 16.41 -7.58 1.65
CA THR A 43 16.31 -6.13 1.57
C THR A 43 15.47 -5.66 0.40
N ALA A 44 14.45 -4.84 0.68
CA ALA A 44 13.70 -4.12 -0.33
C ALA A 44 14.10 -2.62 -0.36
N VAL A 45 14.15 -2.08 -1.58
CA VAL A 45 14.36 -0.66 -1.85
C VAL A 45 13.18 -0.16 -2.64
N SER A 46 12.51 0.87 -2.14
CA SER A 46 11.33 1.44 -2.76
C SER A 46 11.46 2.93 -3.00
N GLY A 47 10.60 3.45 -3.87
CA GLY A 47 10.47 4.88 -4.07
C GLY A 47 9.20 5.24 -4.79
N GLY A 48 8.70 6.45 -4.55
CA GLY A 48 7.45 6.92 -5.12
C GLY A 48 7.44 8.40 -5.42
N ILE A 49 6.44 8.79 -6.17
CA ILE A 49 6.10 10.17 -6.45
C ILE A 49 4.58 10.34 -6.34
N ASP A 50 4.17 11.36 -5.61
CA ASP A 50 2.78 11.69 -5.31
C ASP A 50 2.47 13.09 -5.81
N ILE A 51 1.29 13.28 -6.36
CA ILE A 51 0.77 14.57 -6.80
C ILE A 51 -0.59 14.77 -6.13
N SER A 52 -0.77 15.88 -5.44
CA SER A 52 -2.04 16.22 -4.81
C SER A 52 -2.48 17.63 -5.16
N SER A 53 -3.78 17.88 -5.07
CA SER A 53 -4.38 19.18 -5.33
C SER A 53 -5.23 19.66 -4.15
N ASP A 54 -5.39 20.97 -4.01
CA ASP A 54 -6.26 21.59 -3.01
C ASP A 54 -7.72 21.13 -3.10
N SER A 55 -8.15 20.62 -4.26
CA SER A 55 -9.49 20.07 -4.45
C SER A 55 -9.71 18.73 -3.76
N GLY A 56 -8.63 18.05 -3.32
CA GLY A 56 -8.63 16.72 -2.73
C GLY A 56 -8.30 15.58 -3.72
N LEU A 57 -8.07 15.89 -5.00
CA LEU A 57 -7.59 14.90 -5.97
C LEU A 57 -6.13 14.56 -5.70
N TRP A 58 -5.79 13.27 -5.73
CA TRP A 58 -4.41 12.80 -5.64
C TRP A 58 -4.16 11.64 -6.60
N ALA A 59 -2.91 11.50 -7.02
CA ALA A 59 -2.43 10.39 -7.84
C ALA A 59 -0.95 10.16 -7.59
N GLY A 60 -0.47 8.96 -7.86
CA GLY A 60 0.95 8.67 -7.70
C GLY A 60 1.38 7.39 -8.37
N ALA A 61 2.66 7.12 -8.23
CA ALA A 61 3.30 5.88 -8.62
C ALA A 61 4.35 5.49 -7.57
N TRP A 62 4.41 4.22 -7.27
CA TRP A 62 5.40 3.65 -6.35
C TRP A 62 6.01 2.39 -6.94
N VAL A 63 7.26 2.11 -6.62
CA VAL A 63 8.00 0.94 -7.12
C VAL A 63 8.86 0.37 -6.01
N THR A 64 8.96 -0.95 -5.98
CA THR A 64 9.86 -1.70 -5.09
C THR A 64 10.38 -2.95 -5.77
N ASN A 65 11.48 -3.51 -5.26
CA ASN A 65 11.86 -4.87 -5.63
C ASN A 65 11.07 -5.88 -4.80
N VAL A 66 10.73 -6.99 -5.45
CA VAL A 66 10.12 -8.19 -4.87
C VAL A 66 10.93 -9.42 -5.29
N ASP A 67 10.67 -10.56 -4.64
CA ASP A 67 11.24 -11.86 -5.03
C ASP A 67 10.24 -12.97 -4.70
N PHE A 68 9.57 -13.49 -5.72
CA PHE A 68 8.56 -14.54 -5.58
C PHE A 68 9.08 -15.93 -5.98
N ASP A 69 10.40 -16.14 -5.93
CA ASP A 69 11.06 -17.39 -6.36
C ASP A 69 10.85 -17.73 -7.85
N ASP A 70 10.48 -16.72 -8.66
CA ASP A 70 10.30 -16.81 -10.11
C ASP A 70 11.04 -15.66 -10.83
N ASN A 71 10.54 -15.22 -11.98
CA ASN A 71 11.13 -14.09 -12.71
C ASN A 71 10.63 -12.72 -12.24
N THR A 72 9.70 -12.68 -11.27
CA THR A 72 9.12 -11.43 -10.75
C THR A 72 10.09 -10.77 -9.80
N THR A 73 10.64 -9.63 -10.17
CA THR A 73 11.70 -8.95 -9.42
C THR A 73 11.36 -7.52 -8.99
N TYR A 74 10.25 -6.98 -9.47
CA TYR A 74 9.77 -5.68 -9.03
C TYR A 74 8.26 -5.52 -9.21
N GLU A 75 7.69 -4.72 -8.34
CA GLU A 75 6.31 -4.26 -8.30
C GLU A 75 6.25 -2.79 -8.67
N LEU A 76 5.23 -2.39 -9.42
CA LEU A 76 4.92 -1.00 -9.76
C LEU A 76 3.44 -0.74 -9.48
N ASP A 77 3.17 0.16 -8.55
CA ASP A 77 1.83 0.60 -8.21
C ASP A 77 1.49 1.91 -8.90
N LEU A 78 0.31 1.98 -9.48
CA LEU A 78 -0.26 3.21 -10.03
C LEU A 78 -1.58 3.48 -9.35
N TYR A 79 -1.72 4.66 -8.75
CA TYR A 79 -2.91 4.96 -7.98
C TYR A 79 -3.45 6.36 -8.24
N VAL A 80 -4.77 6.50 -8.00
CA VAL A 80 -5.49 7.76 -8.09
C VAL A 80 -6.66 7.75 -7.12
N GLY A 81 -6.97 8.88 -6.55
CA GLY A 81 -8.12 8.97 -5.63
C GLY A 81 -8.54 10.38 -5.32
N TYR A 82 -9.51 10.47 -4.44
CA TYR A 82 -10.10 11.71 -4.01
C TYR A 82 -10.40 11.67 -2.51
N THR A 83 -10.03 12.75 -1.82
CA THR A 83 -10.27 12.93 -0.38
C THR A 83 -11.24 14.07 -0.15
N ILE A 84 -12.27 13.85 0.66
CA ILE A 84 -13.20 14.86 1.11
C ILE A 84 -13.39 14.80 2.63
N GLY A 85 -12.87 15.79 3.32
CA GLY A 85 -12.86 15.81 4.79
C GLY A 85 -12.06 14.63 5.34
N ALA A 86 -12.71 13.76 6.10
CA ALA A 86 -12.09 12.57 6.69
C ALA A 86 -12.21 11.30 5.83
N LEU A 87 -12.85 11.37 4.66
CA LEU A 87 -13.10 10.22 3.79
C LEU A 87 -12.22 10.29 2.55
N SER A 88 -11.55 9.18 2.23
CA SER A 88 -10.82 8.99 0.98
C SER A 88 -11.38 7.79 0.22
N ILE A 89 -11.41 7.91 -1.11
CA ILE A 89 -11.68 6.80 -2.02
C ILE A 89 -10.63 6.82 -3.12
N GLY A 90 -10.08 5.67 -3.44
CA GLY A 90 -9.05 5.52 -4.45
C GLY A 90 -9.17 4.24 -5.24
N TYR A 91 -8.36 4.16 -6.26
CA TYR A 91 -8.11 2.96 -7.05
C TYR A 91 -6.60 2.78 -7.17
N VAL A 92 -6.13 1.58 -6.91
CA VAL A 92 -4.73 1.18 -7.11
C VAL A 92 -4.66 0.03 -8.10
N TYR A 93 -3.66 0.06 -8.96
CA TYR A 93 -3.29 -1.02 -9.86
C TYR A 93 -1.87 -1.47 -9.50
N TYR A 94 -1.76 -2.70 -9.04
CA TYR A 94 -0.52 -3.39 -8.75
C TYR A 94 -0.04 -4.10 -10.01
N ALA A 95 1.11 -3.74 -10.51
CA ALA A 95 1.68 -4.30 -11.71
C ALA A 95 3.01 -5.01 -11.41
N PHE A 96 3.21 -6.16 -12.05
CA PHE A 96 4.45 -6.92 -12.02
C PHE A 96 5.02 -7.05 -13.44
N PRO A 97 5.57 -5.97 -14.02
CA PRO A 97 5.79 -5.84 -15.47
C PRO A 97 6.80 -6.82 -16.06
N ASN A 98 7.66 -7.39 -15.24
CA ASN A 98 8.63 -8.41 -15.72
C ASN A 98 8.16 -9.85 -15.53
N ASN A 99 6.99 -10.07 -14.93
CA ASN A 99 6.33 -11.37 -14.98
C ASN A 99 5.70 -11.56 -16.35
N THR A 100 6.14 -12.59 -17.08
CA THR A 100 5.68 -12.86 -18.45
C THR A 100 4.87 -14.15 -18.57
N ASP A 101 4.92 -15.00 -17.58
CA ASP A 101 4.42 -16.37 -17.65
C ASP A 101 3.14 -16.60 -16.84
N GLU A 102 2.99 -15.92 -15.71
CA GLU A 102 1.79 -15.95 -14.86
C GLU A 102 1.47 -14.51 -14.42
N GLY A 103 0.23 -14.07 -14.60
CA GLY A 103 -0.17 -12.72 -14.24
C GLY A 103 -0.31 -12.60 -12.74
N TYR A 104 0.39 -11.66 -12.12
CA TYR A 104 0.17 -11.20 -10.74
C TYR A 104 -0.48 -9.83 -10.69
N ASP A 105 -0.74 -9.24 -11.85
CA ASP A 105 -1.36 -7.91 -11.89
C ASP A 105 -2.75 -7.95 -11.28
N SER A 106 -3.01 -7.02 -10.37
CA SER A 106 -4.31 -6.87 -9.74
C SER A 106 -4.66 -5.40 -9.51
N SER A 107 -5.86 -5.16 -9.04
CA SER A 107 -6.29 -3.82 -8.70
C SER A 107 -7.33 -3.84 -7.58
N GLU A 108 -7.36 -2.75 -6.80
CA GLU A 108 -8.29 -2.59 -5.70
C GLU A 108 -8.98 -1.23 -5.71
N ILE A 109 -10.19 -1.19 -5.16
CA ILE A 109 -10.83 0.04 -4.71
C ILE A 109 -10.52 0.19 -3.23
N ASN A 110 -9.86 1.31 -2.88
CA ASN A 110 -9.52 1.65 -1.50
C ASN A 110 -10.52 2.67 -0.97
N ILE A 111 -11.03 2.43 0.22
CA ILE A 111 -11.86 3.38 0.98
C ILE A 111 -11.26 3.51 2.35
N SER A 112 -11.02 4.75 2.81
CA SER A 112 -10.55 4.98 4.16
C SER A 112 -11.24 6.17 4.84
N ALA A 113 -11.28 6.14 6.17
CA ALA A 113 -11.86 7.20 6.96
C ALA A 113 -11.06 7.45 8.24
N ASP A 114 -10.71 8.72 8.49
CA ASP A 114 -10.08 9.16 9.74
C ASP A 114 -11.13 9.46 10.80
N ILE A 115 -11.11 8.71 11.90
CA ILE A 115 -12.05 8.84 13.02
C ILE A 115 -11.27 9.03 14.33
N GLY A 116 -11.09 10.27 14.73
CA GLY A 116 -10.31 10.62 15.91
C GLY A 116 -8.83 10.29 15.72
N ALA A 117 -8.31 9.34 16.49
CA ALA A 117 -6.92 8.88 16.38
C ALA A 117 -6.77 7.63 15.50
N PHE A 118 -7.84 7.15 14.88
CA PHE A 118 -7.84 5.93 14.09
C PHE A 118 -8.10 6.22 12.62
N THR A 119 -7.41 5.50 11.76
CA THR A 119 -7.74 5.38 10.35
C THR A 119 -8.37 4.00 10.14
N LEU A 120 -9.56 3.96 9.55
CA LEU A 120 -10.25 2.74 9.16
C LEU A 120 -10.13 2.57 7.65
N GLY A 121 -9.77 1.39 7.19
CA GLY A 121 -9.59 1.06 5.78
C GLY A 121 -10.46 -0.11 5.32
N ALA A 122 -10.82 -0.10 4.03
CA ALA A 122 -11.34 -1.24 3.30
C ALA A 122 -10.77 -1.22 1.88
N ASN A 123 -10.16 -2.33 1.47
CA ASN A 123 -9.57 -2.50 0.15
C ASN A 123 -10.30 -3.67 -0.50
N ILE A 124 -10.97 -3.42 -1.61
CA ILE A 124 -11.86 -4.36 -2.28
C ILE A 124 -11.20 -4.75 -3.60
N LEU A 125 -10.95 -6.04 -3.81
CA LEU A 125 -10.44 -6.54 -5.09
C LEU A 125 -11.36 -6.07 -6.24
N ALA A 126 -10.78 -5.40 -7.22
CA ALA A 126 -11.52 -4.88 -8.37
C ALA A 126 -11.31 -5.71 -9.64
N ASP A 127 -10.11 -6.24 -9.85
CA ASP A 127 -9.73 -7.09 -10.99
C ASP A 127 -8.39 -7.78 -10.67
N ALA A 128 -8.18 -8.98 -11.17
CA ALA A 128 -6.94 -9.72 -11.05
C ALA A 128 -6.62 -10.49 -12.33
N ASP A 129 -5.36 -10.82 -12.55
CA ASP A 129 -4.95 -11.68 -13.67
C ASP A 129 -5.22 -13.18 -13.42
N TRP A 130 -5.58 -13.55 -12.20
CA TRP A 130 -6.02 -14.89 -11.80
C TRP A 130 -7.56 -14.98 -11.69
N ASP A 131 -8.08 -16.19 -11.49
CA ASP A 131 -9.52 -16.49 -11.53
C ASP A 131 -10.24 -16.03 -10.24
N MET A 132 -10.43 -14.71 -10.13
CA MET A 132 -11.19 -14.06 -9.06
C MET A 132 -12.07 -12.95 -9.63
N ASP A 133 -13.26 -12.81 -9.06
CA ASP A 133 -14.23 -11.79 -9.43
C ASP A 133 -14.15 -10.56 -8.51
N PHE A 134 -14.81 -9.50 -8.89
CA PHE A 134 -14.91 -8.27 -8.09
C PHE A 134 -15.48 -8.57 -6.69
N GLY A 135 -14.70 -8.25 -5.66
CA GLY A 135 -15.10 -8.36 -4.27
C GLY A 135 -14.88 -9.72 -3.62
N ASP A 136 -14.28 -10.70 -4.34
CA ASP A 136 -13.94 -12.01 -3.78
C ASP A 136 -12.91 -11.92 -2.64
N GLU A 137 -12.13 -10.84 -2.62
CA GLU A 137 -11.24 -10.48 -1.52
C GLU A 137 -11.55 -9.07 -1.03
N ILE A 138 -11.72 -8.93 0.28
CA ILE A 138 -11.82 -7.63 0.94
C ILE A 138 -10.86 -7.60 2.13
N TYR A 139 -9.99 -6.62 2.14
CA TYR A 139 -9.09 -6.38 3.27
C TYR A 139 -9.56 -5.16 4.07
N TYR A 140 -9.84 -5.36 5.34
CA TYR A 140 -10.18 -4.30 6.29
C TYR A 140 -8.99 -3.97 7.16
N SER A 141 -8.80 -2.69 7.51
CA SER A 141 -7.73 -2.27 8.44
C SER A 141 -8.19 -1.27 9.48
N ILE A 142 -7.48 -1.28 10.59
CA ILE A 142 -7.52 -0.24 11.64
C ILE A 142 -6.08 0.12 11.97
N ASP A 143 -5.77 1.39 11.81
CA ASP A 143 -4.45 1.95 12.06
C ASP A 143 -4.54 3.08 13.09
N THR A 144 -3.51 3.23 13.92
CA THR A 144 -3.37 4.36 14.83
C THR A 144 -1.91 4.64 15.16
N ALA A 145 -1.59 5.91 15.42
CA ALA A 145 -0.27 6.32 15.89
C ALA A 145 -0.41 7.18 17.16
N LEU A 146 0.42 6.88 18.15
CA LEU A 146 0.48 7.59 19.42
C LEU A 146 1.80 8.35 19.51
N GLY A 147 1.76 9.67 19.54
CA GLY A 147 2.93 10.51 19.79
C GLY A 147 3.51 10.28 21.18
N LEU A 148 4.64 9.60 21.28
CA LEU A 148 5.36 9.42 22.55
C LEU A 148 6.23 10.63 22.88
N SER A 149 6.71 11.32 21.85
CA SER A 149 7.45 12.58 21.96
C SER A 149 7.44 13.33 20.63
N ASP A 150 8.00 14.53 20.57
CA ASP A 150 8.17 15.32 19.33
C ASP A 150 9.04 14.62 18.25
N LYS A 151 9.58 13.44 18.54
CA LYS A 151 10.52 12.73 17.66
C LYS A 151 10.22 11.25 17.50
N LEU A 152 9.18 10.75 18.15
CA LEU A 152 8.90 9.32 18.21
C LEU A 152 7.42 9.08 18.32
N ASP A 153 6.89 8.31 17.39
CA ASP A 153 5.54 7.75 17.41
C ASP A 153 5.58 6.26 17.70
N LEU A 154 4.52 5.75 18.29
CA LEU A 154 4.23 4.33 18.44
C LEU A 154 2.99 4.03 17.60
N SER A 155 3.18 3.29 16.53
CA SER A 155 2.12 2.93 15.60
C SER A 155 1.60 1.51 15.87
N PHE A 156 0.32 1.30 15.61
CA PHE A 156 -0.35 0.01 15.68
C PHE A 156 -1.18 -0.20 14.43
N HIS A 157 -1.18 -1.43 13.99
CA HIS A 157 -1.95 -1.91 12.85
C HIS A 157 -2.65 -3.21 13.21
N ILE A 158 -3.88 -3.39 12.71
CA ILE A 158 -4.58 -4.66 12.61
C ILE A 158 -5.33 -4.70 11.29
N GLY A 159 -5.16 -5.79 10.54
CA GLY A 159 -5.84 -6.05 9.28
C GLY A 159 -6.59 -7.37 9.32
N PHE A 160 -7.61 -7.47 8.50
CA PHE A 160 -8.43 -8.66 8.35
C PHE A 160 -8.77 -8.88 6.87
N TYR A 161 -8.35 -10.02 6.33
CA TYR A 161 -8.76 -10.50 5.03
C TYR A 161 -10.03 -11.35 5.14
N ASP A 162 -11.02 -11.00 4.35
CA ASP A 162 -12.25 -11.73 4.10
C ASP A 162 -12.17 -12.32 2.69
N TYR A 163 -12.05 -13.63 2.60
CA TYR A 163 -11.92 -14.38 1.35
C TYR A 163 -13.18 -15.20 1.08
N ASP A 164 -13.67 -15.16 -0.16
CA ASP A 164 -14.83 -16.00 -0.54
C ASP A 164 -14.49 -17.49 -0.65
N ILE A 165 -13.22 -17.83 -0.91
CA ILE A 165 -12.80 -19.21 -1.24
C ILE A 165 -11.75 -19.78 -0.30
N ASP A 166 -11.05 -18.99 0.49
CA ASP A 166 -10.01 -19.38 1.43
C ASP A 166 -10.43 -19.08 2.88
N ASP A 167 -9.64 -19.52 3.84
CA ASP A 167 -9.85 -19.19 5.25
C ASP A 167 -9.45 -17.72 5.51
N ASP A 168 -10.27 -17.02 6.28
CA ASP A 168 -10.00 -15.63 6.68
C ASP A 168 -8.70 -15.50 7.46
N GLU A 169 -7.99 -14.41 7.22
CA GLU A 169 -6.68 -14.15 7.82
C GLU A 169 -6.65 -12.79 8.52
N THR A 170 -5.85 -12.71 9.57
CA THR A 170 -5.63 -11.48 10.32
C THR A 170 -4.14 -11.20 10.40
N ASP A 171 -3.72 -9.99 10.11
CA ASP A 171 -2.39 -9.50 10.39
C ASP A 171 -2.44 -8.38 11.43
N TYR A 172 -1.35 -8.22 12.16
CA TYR A 172 -1.23 -7.18 13.17
C TYR A 172 0.23 -6.81 13.38
N GLY A 173 0.45 -5.55 13.75
CA GLY A 173 1.78 -5.06 13.95
C GLY A 173 1.86 -3.85 14.86
N MET A 174 3.09 -3.57 15.28
CA MET A 174 3.45 -2.34 15.97
C MET A 174 4.82 -1.86 15.53
N SER A 175 5.02 -0.54 15.50
CA SER A 175 6.32 0.04 15.19
C SER A 175 6.62 1.26 16.05
N PHE A 176 7.91 1.52 16.23
CA PHE A 176 8.47 2.77 16.71
C PHE A 176 8.99 3.56 15.52
N ASP A 177 8.37 4.69 15.24
CA ASP A 177 8.62 5.50 14.06
C ASP A 177 9.28 6.82 14.46
N PHE A 178 10.54 7.01 14.05
CA PHE A 178 11.32 8.19 14.39
C PHE A 178 11.19 9.25 13.29
N ILE A 179 11.05 10.52 13.67
CA ILE A 179 10.98 11.66 12.73
C ILE A 179 12.21 11.76 11.81
N SER A 180 13.30 11.08 12.16
CA SER A 180 14.49 10.98 11.31
C SER A 180 14.32 10.06 10.10
N GLY A 181 13.16 9.39 9.98
CA GLY A 181 12.87 8.41 8.94
C GLY A 181 13.22 6.96 9.31
N PHE A 182 13.85 6.72 10.46
CA PHE A 182 14.11 5.36 10.93
C PHE A 182 12.85 4.76 11.58
N SER A 183 12.54 3.50 11.27
CA SER A 183 11.46 2.73 11.90
C SER A 183 11.96 1.35 12.32
N PHE A 184 11.38 0.86 13.42
CA PHE A 184 11.58 -0.49 13.92
C PHE A 184 10.24 -1.05 14.36
N GLY A 185 9.82 -2.20 13.78
CA GLY A 185 8.54 -2.81 14.07
C GLY A 185 8.57 -4.34 14.08
N VAL A 186 7.44 -4.88 14.51
CA VAL A 186 7.13 -6.31 14.43
C VAL A 186 5.76 -6.44 13.80
N ILE A 187 5.66 -7.33 12.82
CA ILE A 187 4.43 -7.68 12.11
C ILE A 187 4.26 -9.20 12.21
N ASP A 188 3.04 -9.65 12.47
CA ASP A 188 2.69 -11.07 12.53
C ASP A 188 1.33 -11.29 11.89
N SER A 189 0.99 -12.53 11.57
CA SER A 189 -0.31 -12.89 11.00
C SER A 189 -0.79 -14.25 11.49
N THR A 190 -2.08 -14.51 11.31
CA THR A 190 -2.68 -15.83 11.60
C THR A 190 -2.47 -16.83 10.47
N ARG A 191 -1.77 -16.45 9.41
CA ARG A 191 -1.43 -17.28 8.27
C ARG A 191 -0.66 -18.53 8.72
N ASP A 192 -1.01 -19.70 8.18
CA ASP A 192 -0.36 -20.96 8.50
C ASP A 192 1.16 -20.91 8.23
N ASN A 193 1.94 -21.32 9.21
CA ASN A 193 3.40 -21.31 9.21
C ASN A 193 4.04 -19.91 9.10
N SER A 194 3.31 -18.85 9.43
CA SER A 194 3.89 -17.51 9.57
C SER A 194 4.69 -17.43 10.88
N ASP A 195 5.92 -16.93 10.79
CA ASP A 195 6.70 -16.45 11.94
C ASP A 195 6.65 -14.90 11.95
N PRO A 196 6.69 -14.26 13.12
CA PRO A 196 6.73 -12.79 13.19
C PRO A 196 7.91 -12.18 12.45
N PHE A 197 7.65 -11.16 11.65
CA PHE A 197 8.67 -10.38 10.96
C PHE A 197 9.16 -9.25 11.85
N VAL A 198 10.48 -9.13 11.99
CA VAL A 198 11.12 -7.93 12.55
C VAL A 198 11.50 -7.02 11.38
N VAL A 199 10.83 -5.87 11.29
CA VAL A 199 11.01 -4.93 10.19
C VAL A 199 11.80 -3.71 10.66
N ILE A 200 12.88 -3.42 9.97
CA ILE A 200 13.73 -2.25 10.18
C ILE A 200 13.77 -1.48 8.88
N SER A 201 13.38 -0.21 8.89
CA SER A 201 13.39 0.61 7.69
C SER A 201 14.00 1.99 7.92
N TYR A 202 14.43 2.59 6.82
CA TYR A 202 14.80 3.99 6.78
C TYR A 202 14.21 4.64 5.53
N SER A 203 13.47 5.73 5.74
CA SER A 203 12.76 6.45 4.69
C SER A 203 13.17 7.92 4.67
N ILE A 204 13.17 8.48 3.47
CA ILE A 204 13.35 9.91 3.21
C ILE A 204 12.25 10.40 2.29
N ASN A 205 11.84 11.63 2.44
CA ASN A 205 10.82 12.28 1.62
C ASN A 205 11.16 13.75 1.37
N GLY A 206 10.55 14.35 0.36
CA GLY A 206 10.76 15.76 0.03
C GLY A 206 9.76 16.30 -0.98
#